data_4f335f078d4e7cdf08173347587bdec5
#
_entry.id   4f335f078d4e7cdf08173347587bdec5
#
_cell.length_a   1.000
_cell.length_b   1.000
_cell.length_c   1.000
_cell.angle_alpha   90.00
_cell.angle_beta   90.00
_cell.angle_gamma   90.00
#
_symmetry.space_group_name_H-M   'P 1'
#
loop_
_entity.id
_entity.type
_entity.pdbx_description
1 polymer ?
#
loop_
_entity_poly.entity_id
_entity_poly.type
_entity_poly.pdbx_seq_one_letter_code
_entity_poly.pdbx_strand_id
1 'polypeptide(L)'
;MANTLFDKIWDKHVVQYVEDGPQQLYIDRLYCHEVTSPQAFAGMRARGLKCFRPDHIYCMPDHNTPTHDQDKPIEDPVSKTQVDTLAKNAVDFGLTHFGMMNPKNGIIHVVGPERGLSLPGMTIVCGDSHTSTHGAIGAVAFGIGTSEVEMVMASQCILQQKPKSMRINVEGELGKGVTAKDVALYLMSQLTTSGATGYFVEYAGSVVRNLSMEGRLTLCNLSIEMGARGGFIAPDEVTFEYIKGREYAPKGEDWDKAVTYWKTLKSGEDAVFDKELTFNAADIEPRITYGTNPGMGIGITESVPAIDTVPEAGRVSYLKSLDYMGFQPGEKLLGKPVDYVFLGACTNGRIEDFRAFASIVKGRKKADHVVAWLVPGSWMVADQIKAEGLDKVFEEAGFALRQPGCSACLAMNDDKIPAGKLSVSTSNRNFEGRQGPGARTVLASPLVAAAAAVTGVITDPRTLM
;
A
#
# COMPACT_ATOMS: atom_id res chain seq x y z
N MET A 1 14.66 11.30 -28.63
CA MET A 1 13.37 11.07 -27.95
C MET A 1 13.58 11.49 -26.51
N ALA A 2 12.64 12.20 -25.92
CA ALA A 2 12.73 12.52 -24.49
C ALA A 2 12.49 11.26 -23.68
N ASN A 3 13.26 11.09 -22.62
CA ASN A 3 13.16 9.93 -21.75
C ASN A 3 11.93 10.04 -20.83
N THR A 4 11.30 8.92 -20.53
CA THR A 4 10.30 8.83 -19.47
C THR A 4 10.93 9.10 -18.12
N LEU A 5 10.13 9.42 -17.09
CA LEU A 5 10.63 9.49 -15.71
C LEU A 5 11.32 8.19 -15.30
N PHE A 6 10.74 7.04 -15.71
CA PHE A 6 11.30 5.73 -15.44
C PHE A 6 12.72 5.60 -16.01
N ASP A 7 12.94 5.96 -17.28
CA ASP A 7 14.25 5.91 -17.90
C ASP A 7 15.26 6.81 -17.19
N LYS A 8 14.83 8.02 -16.82
CA LYS A 8 15.70 9.00 -16.14
C LYS A 8 16.23 8.49 -14.81
N ILE A 9 15.45 7.73 -14.07
CA ILE A 9 15.86 7.17 -12.78
C ILE A 9 16.61 5.86 -13.01
N TRP A 10 16.02 4.93 -13.76
CA TRP A 10 16.60 3.61 -13.99
C TRP A 10 18.01 3.69 -14.59
N ASP A 11 18.16 4.42 -15.70
CA ASP A 11 19.43 4.46 -16.44
C ASP A 11 20.56 5.10 -15.62
N LYS A 12 20.24 6.02 -14.71
CA LYS A 12 21.24 6.58 -13.77
C LYS A 12 21.71 5.60 -12.70
N HIS A 13 20.96 4.55 -12.45
CA HIS A 13 21.27 3.54 -11.44
C HIS A 13 21.87 2.27 -12.05
N VAL A 14 21.93 2.16 -13.39
CA VAL A 14 22.61 1.04 -14.05
C VAL A 14 24.11 1.18 -13.87
N VAL A 15 24.69 0.22 -13.14
CA VAL A 15 26.14 0.14 -12.89
C VAL A 15 26.84 -0.61 -14.02
N GLN A 16 26.18 -1.66 -14.55
CA GLN A 16 26.72 -2.49 -15.60
C GLN A 16 25.61 -3.11 -16.44
N TYR A 17 25.85 -3.18 -17.74
CA TYR A 17 25.05 -3.95 -18.69
C TYR A 17 25.69 -5.32 -18.88
N VAL A 18 24.89 -6.39 -18.70
CA VAL A 18 25.31 -7.74 -19.04
C VAL A 18 24.91 -7.97 -20.49
N GLU A 19 25.84 -8.41 -21.34
CA GLU A 19 25.57 -8.70 -22.74
C GLU A 19 24.48 -9.79 -22.85
N ASP A 20 23.44 -9.52 -23.63
CA ASP A 20 22.24 -10.37 -23.77
C ASP A 20 21.57 -10.79 -22.44
N GLY A 21 21.77 -10.03 -21.39
CA GLY A 21 21.35 -10.33 -20.04
C GLY A 21 20.67 -9.18 -19.29
N PRO A 22 20.50 -9.35 -17.98
CA PRO A 22 19.92 -8.31 -17.11
C PRO A 22 20.90 -7.14 -16.94
N GLN A 23 20.37 -6.04 -16.41
CA GLN A 23 21.15 -4.87 -16.00
C GLN A 23 21.48 -4.99 -14.52
N GLN A 24 22.71 -4.65 -14.13
CA GLN A 24 23.07 -4.50 -12.73
C GLN A 24 22.63 -3.13 -12.25
N LEU A 25 21.66 -3.11 -11.35
CA LEU A 25 21.04 -1.89 -10.84
C LEU A 25 21.56 -1.60 -9.43
N TYR A 26 22.05 -0.40 -9.18
CA TYR A 26 22.39 0.11 -7.86
C TYR A 26 21.09 0.40 -7.09
N ILE A 27 21.07 0.13 -5.79
CA ILE A 27 19.91 0.32 -4.90
C ILE A 27 20.26 1.34 -3.82
N ASP A 28 19.54 2.47 -3.79
CA ASP A 28 19.76 3.52 -2.79
C ASP A 28 19.25 3.14 -1.41
N ARG A 29 18.15 2.37 -1.33
CA ARG A 29 17.50 2.05 -0.07
C ARG A 29 17.00 0.62 -0.04
N LEU A 30 17.38 -0.10 1.01
CA LEU A 30 16.82 -1.41 1.34
C LEU A 30 16.03 -1.31 2.64
N TYR A 31 14.77 -1.76 2.60
CA TYR A 31 13.98 -1.98 3.81
C TYR A 31 13.89 -3.47 4.13
N CYS A 32 13.98 -3.81 5.42
CA CYS A 32 13.92 -5.19 5.90
C CYS A 32 12.86 -5.32 7.00
N HIS A 33 12.00 -6.32 6.87
CA HIS A 33 11.03 -6.69 7.90
C HIS A 33 11.22 -8.15 8.33
N GLU A 34 10.54 -8.56 9.37
CA GLU A 34 10.78 -9.83 10.07
C GLU A 34 10.38 -11.08 9.26
N VAL A 35 9.54 -10.95 8.23
CA VAL A 35 9.02 -12.11 7.47
C VAL A 35 9.99 -12.58 6.38
N THR A 36 10.52 -11.67 5.57
CA THR A 36 11.29 -12.01 4.35
C THR A 36 12.81 -11.85 4.50
N SER A 37 13.31 -11.16 5.54
CA SER A 37 14.73 -10.92 5.71
C SER A 37 15.53 -12.02 6.45
N PRO A 38 14.95 -12.90 7.29
CA PRO A 38 15.76 -13.85 8.08
C PRO A 38 16.67 -14.74 7.27
N GLN A 39 16.19 -15.28 6.14
CA GLN A 39 16.99 -16.16 5.26
C GLN A 39 18.12 -15.39 4.56
N ALA A 40 17.90 -14.12 4.19
CA ALA A 40 18.95 -13.28 3.62
C ALA A 40 20.09 -13.08 4.63
N PHE A 41 19.78 -12.75 5.88
CA PHE A 41 20.78 -12.66 6.95
C PHE A 41 21.49 -13.99 7.23
N ALA A 42 20.77 -15.11 7.18
CA ALA A 42 21.37 -16.44 7.32
C ALA A 42 22.37 -16.73 6.19
N GLY A 43 22.02 -16.39 4.94
CA GLY A 43 22.91 -16.51 3.79
C GLY A 43 24.18 -15.65 3.93
N MET A 44 24.01 -14.39 4.36
CA MET A 44 25.14 -13.49 4.67
C MET A 44 26.12 -14.10 5.69
N ARG A 45 25.59 -14.66 6.81
CA ARG A 45 26.42 -15.32 7.84
C ARG A 45 27.13 -16.56 7.30
N ALA A 46 26.40 -17.43 6.60
CA ALA A 46 26.96 -18.67 6.05
C ALA A 46 28.15 -18.42 5.10
N ARG A 47 28.12 -17.29 4.40
CA ARG A 47 29.17 -16.86 3.46
C ARG A 47 30.21 -15.91 4.07
N GLY A 48 30.08 -15.56 5.36
CA GLY A 48 30.97 -14.62 6.04
C GLY A 48 30.93 -13.19 5.49
N LEU A 49 29.78 -12.79 4.87
CA LEU A 49 29.62 -11.48 4.24
C LEU A 49 29.17 -10.43 5.25
N LYS A 50 29.55 -9.18 5.00
CA LYS A 50 29.10 -8.00 5.73
C LYS A 50 28.20 -7.14 4.84
N CYS A 51 27.33 -6.33 5.43
CA CYS A 51 26.58 -5.34 4.67
C CYS A 51 27.53 -4.30 4.08
N PHE A 52 27.39 -4.04 2.77
CA PHE A 52 28.23 -3.09 2.05
C PHE A 52 27.94 -1.63 2.48
N ARG A 53 26.67 -1.28 2.60
CA ARG A 53 26.19 0.05 3.02
C ARG A 53 25.14 -0.09 4.12
N PRO A 54 25.55 -0.37 5.38
CA PRO A 54 24.63 -0.54 6.50
C PRO A 54 23.78 0.71 6.76
N ASP A 55 24.28 1.90 6.43
CA ASP A 55 23.60 3.20 6.51
C ASP A 55 22.45 3.36 5.50
N HIS A 56 22.34 2.49 4.49
CA HIS A 56 21.27 2.47 3.50
C HIS A 56 20.18 1.41 3.81
N ILE A 57 20.33 0.67 4.92
CA ILE A 57 19.46 -0.44 5.29
C ILE A 57 18.71 -0.09 6.57
N TYR A 58 17.39 -0.15 6.53
CA TYR A 58 16.51 0.10 7.67
C TYR A 58 15.65 -1.11 7.96
N CYS A 59 15.63 -1.52 9.24
CA CYS A 59 14.89 -2.69 9.71
C CYS A 59 13.74 -2.23 10.61
N MET A 60 12.53 -2.76 10.38
CA MET A 60 11.39 -2.56 11.27
C MET A 60 10.40 -3.72 11.14
N PRO A 61 9.92 -4.26 12.28
CA PRO A 61 8.85 -5.27 12.25
C PRO A 61 7.52 -4.59 12.05
N ASP A 62 6.65 -5.18 11.22
CA ASP A 62 5.33 -4.63 10.92
C ASP A 62 4.24 -5.69 10.65
N HIS A 63 4.60 -6.92 10.28
CA HIS A 63 3.65 -7.96 9.91
C HIS A 63 3.19 -8.81 11.10
N ASN A 64 4.13 -9.24 11.96
CA ASN A 64 3.88 -10.10 13.12
C ASN A 64 3.76 -9.32 14.44
N THR A 65 3.69 -8.00 14.38
CA THR A 65 3.49 -7.17 15.55
C THR A 65 2.02 -7.21 15.98
N PRO A 66 1.71 -7.46 17.28
CA PRO A 66 0.35 -7.30 17.78
C PRO A 66 -0.09 -5.83 17.65
N THR A 67 -1.39 -5.57 17.55
CA THR A 67 -1.94 -4.20 17.52
C THR A 67 -2.59 -3.79 18.84
N HIS A 68 -2.28 -4.51 19.88
CA HIS A 68 -2.63 -4.21 21.27
C HIS A 68 -1.50 -4.71 22.20
N ASP A 69 -1.40 -4.13 23.36
CA ASP A 69 -0.43 -4.56 24.40
C ASP A 69 1.02 -4.72 23.90
N GLN A 70 1.47 -3.84 22.99
CA GLN A 70 2.83 -3.91 22.42
C GLN A 70 3.96 -3.72 23.45
N ASP A 71 3.62 -3.21 24.65
CA ASP A 71 4.52 -3.12 25.81
C ASP A 71 4.71 -4.47 26.52
N LYS A 72 3.93 -5.48 26.16
CA LYS A 72 4.04 -6.84 26.69
C LYS A 72 4.77 -7.76 25.72
N PRO A 73 5.31 -8.89 26.18
CA PRO A 73 5.89 -9.91 25.30
C PRO A 73 4.85 -10.43 24.29
N ILE A 74 5.26 -10.64 23.02
CA ILE A 74 4.41 -11.26 21.99
C ILE A 74 4.09 -12.69 22.46
N GLU A 75 2.80 -13.03 22.53
CA GLU A 75 2.33 -14.33 23.03
C GLU A 75 2.54 -15.45 22.00
N ASP A 76 2.29 -15.17 20.70
CA ASP A 76 2.52 -16.16 19.64
C ASP A 76 4.03 -16.43 19.46
N PRO A 77 4.50 -17.69 19.68
CA PRO A 77 5.92 -18.01 19.64
C PRO A 77 6.56 -17.82 18.27
N VAL A 78 5.80 -17.98 17.18
CA VAL A 78 6.30 -17.83 15.81
C VAL A 78 6.53 -16.35 15.52
N SER A 79 5.54 -15.52 15.78
CA SER A 79 5.63 -14.06 15.64
C SER A 79 6.77 -13.49 16.49
N LYS A 80 6.84 -13.92 17.76
CA LYS A 80 7.92 -13.52 18.67
C LYS A 80 9.29 -13.87 18.10
N THR A 81 9.47 -15.10 17.64
CA THR A 81 10.76 -15.57 17.07
C THR A 81 11.17 -14.72 15.86
N GLN A 82 10.23 -14.38 14.99
CA GLN A 82 10.52 -13.58 13.79
C GLN A 82 10.91 -12.13 14.16
N VAL A 83 10.18 -11.49 15.06
CA VAL A 83 10.47 -10.12 15.52
C VAL A 83 11.81 -10.07 16.26
N ASP A 84 12.07 -10.99 17.19
CA ASP A 84 13.34 -11.09 17.92
C ASP A 84 14.52 -11.38 16.98
N THR A 85 14.30 -12.21 15.96
CA THR A 85 15.33 -12.52 14.95
C THR A 85 15.72 -11.30 14.13
N LEU A 86 14.73 -10.48 13.73
CA LEU A 86 15.02 -9.23 13.03
C LEU A 86 15.84 -8.27 13.91
N ALA A 87 15.45 -8.10 15.17
CA ALA A 87 16.17 -7.26 16.12
C ALA A 87 17.63 -7.73 16.30
N LYS A 88 17.82 -9.04 16.50
CA LYS A 88 19.16 -9.64 16.60
C LYS A 88 19.98 -9.44 15.32
N ASN A 89 19.38 -9.65 14.15
CA ASN A 89 20.04 -9.46 12.87
C ASN A 89 20.49 -8.00 12.68
N ALA A 90 19.65 -7.05 13.03
CA ALA A 90 20.00 -5.63 12.93
C ALA A 90 21.22 -5.29 13.80
N VAL A 91 21.29 -5.81 15.03
CA VAL A 91 22.46 -5.65 15.91
C VAL A 91 23.71 -6.30 15.32
N ASP A 92 23.61 -7.57 14.91
CA ASP A 92 24.74 -8.34 14.39
C ASP A 92 25.37 -7.69 13.14
N PHE A 93 24.58 -7.03 12.31
CA PHE A 93 25.03 -6.41 11.06
C PHE A 93 25.17 -4.88 11.15
N GLY A 94 24.96 -4.27 12.34
CA GLY A 94 25.11 -2.83 12.57
C GLY A 94 24.11 -1.96 11.83
N LEU A 95 22.86 -2.43 11.70
CA LEU A 95 21.79 -1.77 10.94
C LEU A 95 20.91 -0.89 11.84
N THR A 96 20.29 0.13 11.24
CA THR A 96 19.26 0.92 11.92
C THR A 96 17.99 0.08 12.09
N HIS A 97 17.54 -0.04 13.35
CA HIS A 97 16.34 -0.81 13.71
C HIS A 97 15.34 0.04 14.47
N PHE A 98 14.14 0.15 13.94
CA PHE A 98 12.99 0.74 14.62
C PHE A 98 12.11 -0.40 15.15
N GLY A 99 12.45 -0.91 16.33
CA GLY A 99 11.71 -2.01 16.99
C GLY A 99 10.30 -1.60 17.39
N MET A 100 9.46 -2.56 17.76
CA MET A 100 8.01 -2.41 17.97
C MET A 100 7.59 -1.22 18.86
N MET A 101 8.29 -0.95 19.96
CA MET A 101 8.00 0.19 20.86
C MET A 101 8.80 1.46 20.53
N ASN A 102 9.58 1.46 19.46
CA ASN A 102 10.28 2.66 19.03
C ASN A 102 9.27 3.66 18.46
N PRO A 103 9.29 4.95 18.87
CA PRO A 103 8.38 5.97 18.33
C PRO A 103 8.48 6.17 16.80
N LYS A 104 9.52 5.62 16.17
CA LYS A 104 9.70 5.64 14.71
C LYS A 104 9.21 4.37 14.03
N ASN A 105 8.68 3.41 14.79
CA ASN A 105 8.15 2.16 14.23
C ASN A 105 6.77 2.35 13.60
N GLY A 106 6.47 1.45 12.70
CA GLY A 106 5.20 1.30 11.98
C GLY A 106 5.40 0.46 10.74
N ILE A 107 4.41 0.44 9.89
CA ILE A 107 4.46 -0.24 8.60
C ILE A 107 5.54 0.42 7.73
N ILE A 108 6.47 -0.37 7.21
CA ILE A 108 7.61 0.09 6.39
C ILE A 108 7.21 1.10 5.32
N HIS A 109 6.13 0.80 4.58
CA HIS A 109 5.63 1.62 3.47
C HIS A 109 4.86 2.87 3.93
N VAL A 110 4.65 3.03 5.23
CA VAL A 110 4.18 4.27 5.88
C VAL A 110 5.38 5.03 6.42
N VAL A 111 6.23 4.39 7.20
CA VAL A 111 7.40 5.00 7.88
C VAL A 111 8.42 5.57 6.89
N GLY A 112 8.73 4.84 5.81
CA GLY A 112 9.71 5.28 4.81
C GLY A 112 9.41 6.67 4.25
N PRO A 113 8.21 6.90 3.70
CA PRO A 113 7.77 8.22 3.23
C PRO A 113 7.64 9.25 4.36
N GLU A 114 6.95 8.91 5.45
CA GLU A 114 6.63 9.89 6.50
C GLU A 114 7.86 10.40 7.26
N ARG A 115 8.96 9.65 7.27
CA ARG A 115 10.23 10.06 7.87
C ARG A 115 11.19 10.73 6.90
N GLY A 116 10.89 10.72 5.60
CA GLY A 116 11.81 11.22 4.57
C GLY A 116 12.98 10.27 4.28
N LEU A 117 12.84 8.99 4.60
CA LEU A 117 13.80 7.94 4.25
C LEU A 117 13.72 7.57 2.77
N SER A 118 12.56 7.76 2.16
CA SER A 118 12.29 7.60 0.73
C SER A 118 12.22 8.96 0.08
N LEU A 119 13.01 9.18 -0.96
CA LEU A 119 13.15 10.47 -1.65
C LEU A 119 13.00 10.32 -3.16
N PRO A 120 12.61 11.39 -3.87
CA PRO A 120 12.49 11.36 -5.33
C PRO A 120 13.82 10.98 -6.01
N GLY A 121 13.71 10.18 -7.04
CA GLY A 121 14.86 9.75 -7.84
C GLY A 121 15.66 8.58 -7.28
N MET A 122 15.28 8.04 -6.12
CA MET A 122 15.90 6.85 -5.54
C MET A 122 15.41 5.55 -6.20
N THR A 123 16.23 4.51 -6.10
CA THR A 123 15.86 3.11 -6.25
C THR A 123 15.65 2.51 -4.86
N ILE A 124 14.47 1.93 -4.61
CA ILE A 124 14.06 1.44 -3.29
C ILE A 124 13.55 0.01 -3.41
N VAL A 125 14.05 -0.88 -2.56
CA VAL A 125 13.61 -2.27 -2.53
C VAL A 125 13.31 -2.77 -1.12
N CYS A 126 12.45 -3.77 -1.05
CA CYS A 126 12.09 -4.51 0.16
C CYS A 126 11.61 -5.91 -0.24
N GLY A 127 11.64 -6.85 0.67
CA GLY A 127 11.06 -8.19 0.48
C GLY A 127 9.51 -8.22 0.47
N ASP A 128 8.86 -7.10 0.21
CA ASP A 128 7.40 -6.94 0.14
C ASP A 128 6.99 -6.28 -1.18
N SER A 129 5.95 -6.81 -1.83
CA SER A 129 5.44 -6.30 -3.10
C SER A 129 4.93 -4.86 -3.03
N HIS A 130 4.37 -4.43 -1.87
CA HIS A 130 3.86 -3.06 -1.69
C HIS A 130 4.96 -2.00 -1.54
N THR A 131 6.21 -2.36 -1.73
CA THR A 131 7.33 -1.42 -1.91
C THR A 131 7.04 -0.40 -3.01
N SER A 132 6.18 -0.73 -3.99
CA SER A 132 5.70 0.20 -5.01
C SER A 132 5.09 1.48 -4.43
N THR A 133 4.62 1.47 -3.18
CA THR A 133 4.11 2.64 -2.45
C THR A 133 5.06 3.84 -2.53
N HIS A 134 6.37 3.59 -2.39
CA HIS A 134 7.39 4.63 -2.40
C HIS A 134 7.53 5.35 -3.76
N GLY A 135 6.96 4.76 -4.81
CA GLY A 135 6.88 5.41 -6.13
C GLY A 135 6.03 6.68 -6.16
N ALA A 136 5.12 6.84 -5.21
CA ALA A 136 4.33 8.06 -5.06
C ALA A 136 5.18 9.32 -4.80
N ILE A 137 6.40 9.14 -4.27
CA ILE A 137 7.37 10.21 -4.04
C ILE A 137 8.24 10.48 -5.30
N GLY A 138 8.07 9.68 -6.36
CA GLY A 138 8.93 9.77 -7.57
C GLY A 138 10.19 8.90 -7.45
N ALA A 139 10.12 7.78 -6.74
CA ALA A 139 11.18 6.78 -6.67
C ALA A 139 10.86 5.57 -7.56
N VAL A 140 11.86 4.88 -8.07
CA VAL A 140 11.71 3.55 -8.67
C VAL A 140 11.76 2.51 -7.56
N ALA A 141 10.57 2.09 -7.11
CA ALA A 141 10.42 1.26 -5.93
C ALA A 141 9.67 -0.04 -6.24
N PHE A 142 10.20 -1.19 -5.82
CA PHE A 142 9.61 -2.49 -6.13
C PHE A 142 10.01 -3.59 -5.15
N GLY A 143 9.15 -4.60 -5.04
CA GLY A 143 9.42 -5.79 -4.23
C GLY A 143 10.45 -6.73 -4.86
N ILE A 144 11.26 -7.36 -4.03
CA ILE A 144 12.31 -8.32 -4.43
C ILE A 144 12.23 -9.61 -3.61
N GLY A 145 12.80 -10.69 -4.14
CA GLY A 145 12.90 -11.95 -3.44
C GLY A 145 13.98 -11.96 -2.36
N THR A 146 13.91 -12.91 -1.44
CA THR A 146 14.85 -13.03 -0.30
C THR A 146 16.31 -13.15 -0.75
N SER A 147 16.59 -13.88 -1.83
CA SER A 147 17.95 -13.99 -2.39
C SER A 147 18.46 -12.64 -2.93
N GLU A 148 17.57 -11.82 -3.49
CA GLU A 148 17.92 -10.48 -3.96
C GLU A 148 18.14 -9.52 -2.77
N VAL A 149 17.40 -9.69 -1.67
CA VAL A 149 17.67 -8.95 -0.41
C VAL A 149 19.10 -9.22 0.05
N GLU A 150 19.55 -10.49 0.06
CA GLU A 150 20.93 -10.85 0.38
C GLU A 150 21.93 -10.19 -0.56
N MET A 151 21.66 -10.18 -1.88
CA MET A 151 22.52 -9.52 -2.87
C MET A 151 22.66 -8.01 -2.60
N VAL A 152 21.55 -7.32 -2.31
CA VAL A 152 21.57 -5.90 -1.98
C VAL A 152 22.33 -5.63 -0.69
N MET A 153 22.15 -6.45 0.34
CA MET A 153 22.93 -6.33 1.59
C MET A 153 24.43 -6.42 1.32
N ALA A 154 24.85 -7.38 0.49
CA ALA A 154 26.25 -7.66 0.22
C ALA A 154 26.93 -6.69 -0.75
N SER A 155 26.20 -6.16 -1.74
CA SER A 155 26.78 -5.42 -2.86
C SER A 155 26.10 -4.06 -3.17
N GLN A 156 24.97 -3.78 -2.57
CA GLN A 156 24.08 -2.65 -2.89
C GLN A 156 23.54 -2.70 -4.34
N CYS A 157 23.63 -3.83 -5.01
CA CYS A 157 23.20 -4.01 -6.39
C CYS A 157 22.35 -5.27 -6.54
N ILE A 158 21.50 -5.28 -7.59
CA ILE A 158 20.76 -6.46 -8.05
C ILE A 158 20.81 -6.57 -9.56
N LEU A 159 20.55 -7.76 -10.09
CA LEU A 159 20.37 -7.99 -11.53
C LEU A 159 18.88 -7.96 -11.85
N GLN A 160 18.46 -7.06 -12.74
CA GLN A 160 17.07 -6.90 -13.14
C GLN A 160 16.93 -6.70 -14.66
N GLN A 161 15.89 -7.31 -15.21
CA GLN A 161 15.41 -6.94 -16.55
C GLN A 161 14.67 -5.62 -16.46
N LYS A 162 14.99 -4.65 -17.32
CA LYS A 162 14.27 -3.37 -17.34
C LYS A 162 12.81 -3.60 -17.76
N PRO A 163 11.83 -3.29 -16.92
CA PRO A 163 10.42 -3.38 -17.28
C PRO A 163 10.06 -2.43 -18.43
N LYS A 164 8.98 -2.74 -19.16
CA LYS A 164 8.35 -1.80 -20.09
C LYS A 164 7.72 -0.64 -19.33
N SER A 165 7.55 0.49 -19.99
CA SER A 165 6.89 1.67 -19.44
C SER A 165 5.41 1.70 -19.83
N MET A 166 4.53 1.95 -18.84
CA MET A 166 3.12 2.20 -19.07
C MET A 166 2.74 3.55 -18.45
N ARG A 167 1.89 4.32 -19.14
CA ARG A 167 1.30 5.54 -18.59
C ARG A 167 -0.20 5.36 -18.43
N ILE A 168 -0.71 5.72 -17.25
CA ILE A 168 -2.14 5.77 -16.97
C ILE A 168 -2.51 7.20 -16.61
N ASN A 169 -3.27 7.86 -17.47
CA ASN A 169 -3.82 9.18 -17.24
C ASN A 169 -5.22 9.04 -16.65
N VAL A 170 -5.50 9.78 -15.57
CA VAL A 170 -6.85 9.93 -15.03
C VAL A 170 -7.21 11.41 -15.09
N GLU A 171 -8.17 11.75 -15.95
CA GLU A 171 -8.54 13.13 -16.25
C GLU A 171 -9.91 13.49 -15.68
N GLY A 172 -10.11 14.78 -15.44
CA GLY A 172 -11.34 15.34 -14.87
C GLY A 172 -11.20 15.64 -13.38
N GLU A 173 -12.32 15.60 -12.66
CA GLU A 173 -12.41 15.85 -11.22
C GLU A 173 -13.16 14.70 -10.56
N LEU A 174 -12.69 14.26 -9.39
CA LEU A 174 -13.36 13.21 -8.64
C LEU A 174 -14.69 13.68 -8.07
N GLY A 175 -15.71 12.86 -8.19
CA GLY A 175 -17.03 13.10 -7.63
C GLY A 175 -17.03 13.07 -6.10
N LYS A 176 -18.11 13.57 -5.49
CA LYS A 176 -18.33 13.53 -4.04
C LYS A 176 -18.24 12.08 -3.53
N GLY A 177 -17.48 11.87 -2.46
CA GLY A 177 -17.33 10.55 -1.82
C GLY A 177 -16.36 9.59 -2.53
N VAL A 178 -15.70 10.04 -3.59
CA VAL A 178 -14.68 9.27 -4.32
C VAL A 178 -13.28 9.62 -3.81
N THR A 179 -12.49 8.59 -3.53
CA THR A 179 -11.12 8.72 -3.02
C THR A 179 -10.11 8.07 -3.97
N ALA A 180 -8.82 8.22 -3.70
CA ALA A 180 -7.75 7.54 -4.45
C ALA A 180 -7.90 6.00 -4.42
N LYS A 181 -8.48 5.43 -3.34
CA LYS A 181 -8.78 4.00 -3.26
C LYS A 181 -9.81 3.58 -4.30
N ASP A 182 -10.84 4.40 -4.50
CA ASP A 182 -11.88 4.14 -5.51
C ASP A 182 -11.30 4.23 -6.92
N VAL A 183 -10.40 5.20 -7.17
CA VAL A 183 -9.66 5.30 -8.44
C VAL A 183 -8.87 4.01 -8.69
N ALA A 184 -8.10 3.53 -7.70
CA ALA A 184 -7.31 2.31 -7.85
C ALA A 184 -8.19 1.08 -8.09
N LEU A 185 -9.30 0.93 -7.35
CA LEU A 185 -10.26 -0.18 -7.54
C LEU A 185 -10.93 -0.11 -8.91
N TYR A 186 -11.23 1.11 -9.41
CA TYR A 186 -11.75 1.29 -10.76
C TYR A 186 -10.74 0.83 -11.80
N LEU A 187 -9.50 1.30 -11.74
CA LEU A 187 -8.45 0.90 -12.67
C LEU A 187 -8.24 -0.62 -12.70
N MET A 188 -8.25 -1.27 -11.52
CA MET A 188 -8.14 -2.72 -11.41
C MET A 188 -9.33 -3.45 -12.03
N SER A 189 -10.54 -2.91 -11.91
CA SER A 189 -11.72 -3.52 -12.55
C SER A 189 -11.69 -3.42 -14.08
N GLN A 190 -11.01 -2.39 -14.62
CA GLN A 190 -10.85 -2.20 -16.07
C GLN A 190 -9.67 -2.99 -16.65
N LEU A 191 -8.57 -3.08 -15.92
CA LEU A 191 -7.30 -3.66 -16.38
C LEU A 191 -7.12 -5.12 -15.94
N THR A 192 -7.91 -5.59 -14.99
CA THR A 192 -7.77 -6.87 -14.30
C THR A 192 -6.49 -6.95 -13.45
N THR A 193 -6.29 -8.06 -12.75
CA THR A 193 -5.10 -8.31 -11.92
C THR A 193 -3.81 -8.58 -12.71
N SER A 194 -3.87 -8.60 -14.04
CA SER A 194 -2.71 -8.85 -14.92
C SER A 194 -2.50 -7.80 -16.01
N GLY A 195 -3.34 -6.74 -16.05
CA GLY A 195 -3.32 -5.74 -17.14
C GLY A 195 -2.05 -4.90 -17.25
N ALA A 196 -1.25 -4.84 -16.18
CA ALA A 196 0.02 -4.14 -16.13
C ALA A 196 1.23 -5.08 -15.95
N THR A 197 1.06 -6.38 -16.21
CA THR A 197 2.16 -7.36 -16.08
C THR A 197 3.31 -7.03 -17.04
N GLY A 198 4.52 -6.94 -16.48
CA GLY A 198 5.73 -6.59 -17.21
C GLY A 198 5.98 -5.09 -17.38
N TYR A 199 5.11 -4.25 -16.82
CA TYR A 199 5.23 -2.80 -16.87
C TYR A 199 5.62 -2.17 -15.53
N PHE A 200 6.30 -1.04 -15.61
CA PHE A 200 6.37 -0.03 -14.55
C PHE A 200 5.40 1.09 -14.92
N VAL A 201 4.49 1.45 -14.01
CA VAL A 201 3.34 2.32 -14.33
C VAL A 201 3.60 3.75 -13.86
N GLU A 202 3.57 4.73 -14.77
CA GLU A 202 3.51 6.15 -14.44
C GLU A 202 2.06 6.61 -14.41
N TYR A 203 1.61 7.09 -13.25
CA TYR A 203 0.28 7.72 -13.12
C TYR A 203 0.39 9.21 -13.40
N ALA A 204 -0.54 9.73 -14.19
CA ALA A 204 -0.62 11.11 -14.62
C ALA A 204 -2.08 11.58 -14.79
N GLY A 205 -2.27 12.78 -15.30
CA GLY A 205 -3.59 13.37 -15.49
C GLY A 205 -3.97 14.35 -14.37
N SER A 206 -5.07 15.08 -14.60
CA SER A 206 -5.51 16.14 -13.68
C SER A 206 -5.90 15.59 -12.31
N VAL A 207 -6.55 14.41 -12.25
CA VAL A 207 -6.88 13.76 -10.99
C VAL A 207 -5.63 13.49 -10.18
N VAL A 208 -4.62 12.86 -10.78
CA VAL A 208 -3.39 12.47 -10.08
C VAL A 208 -2.61 13.69 -9.55
N ARG A 209 -2.56 14.77 -10.35
CA ARG A 209 -1.94 16.02 -9.89
C ARG A 209 -2.65 16.63 -8.68
N ASN A 210 -3.97 16.50 -8.60
CA ASN A 210 -4.80 17.05 -7.53
C ASN A 210 -4.91 16.15 -6.30
N LEU A 211 -4.40 14.89 -6.37
CA LEU A 211 -4.36 14.02 -5.19
C LEU A 211 -3.38 14.57 -4.15
N SER A 212 -3.78 14.43 -2.88
CA SER A 212 -2.87 14.57 -1.75
C SER A 212 -1.74 13.53 -1.83
N MET A 213 -0.70 13.71 -1.02
CA MET A 213 0.39 12.74 -0.98
C MET A 213 -0.08 11.36 -0.53
N GLU A 214 -0.97 11.29 0.45
CA GLU A 214 -1.58 10.07 0.96
C GLU A 214 -2.40 9.35 -0.13
N GLY A 215 -3.16 10.09 -0.91
CA GLY A 215 -3.88 9.56 -2.07
C GLY A 215 -2.94 8.98 -3.13
N ARG A 216 -1.81 9.66 -3.41
CA ARG A 216 -0.78 9.16 -4.32
C ARG A 216 -0.12 7.88 -3.79
N LEU A 217 0.16 7.81 -2.48
CA LEU A 217 0.71 6.63 -1.83
C LEU A 217 -0.25 5.44 -1.93
N THR A 218 -1.56 5.66 -1.77
CA THR A 218 -2.59 4.63 -1.97
C THR A 218 -2.61 4.12 -3.41
N LEU A 219 -2.56 5.01 -4.40
CA LEU A 219 -2.59 4.65 -5.82
C LEU A 219 -1.37 3.81 -6.22
N CYS A 220 -0.17 4.27 -5.85
CA CYS A 220 1.07 3.54 -6.13
C CYS A 220 1.17 2.22 -5.36
N ASN A 221 0.65 2.15 -4.13
CA ASN A 221 0.58 0.92 -3.34
C ASN A 221 -0.18 -0.19 -4.09
N LEU A 222 -1.32 0.15 -4.69
CA LEU A 222 -2.19 -0.82 -5.36
C LEU A 222 -1.76 -1.17 -6.80
N SER A 223 -0.71 -0.57 -7.32
CA SER A 223 -0.21 -0.86 -8.67
C SER A 223 0.14 -2.32 -8.88
N ILE A 224 0.70 -2.97 -7.86
CA ILE A 224 1.11 -4.38 -7.93
C ILE A 224 -0.10 -5.33 -8.01
N GLU A 225 -1.28 -4.89 -7.63
CA GLU A 225 -2.50 -5.69 -7.73
C GLU A 225 -3.04 -5.76 -9.18
N MET A 226 -2.51 -4.95 -10.09
CA MET A 226 -2.70 -5.06 -11.55
C MET A 226 -1.58 -5.84 -12.24
N GLY A 227 -0.68 -6.46 -11.45
CA GLY A 227 0.49 -7.17 -11.98
C GLY A 227 1.67 -6.26 -12.35
N ALA A 228 1.60 -4.97 -12.09
CA ALA A 228 2.70 -4.04 -12.36
C ALA A 228 3.96 -4.38 -11.53
N ARG A 229 5.13 -4.12 -12.07
CA ARG A 229 6.39 -4.22 -11.32
C ARG A 229 6.48 -3.16 -10.22
N GLY A 230 5.89 -2.01 -10.46
CA GLY A 230 5.74 -0.89 -9.56
C GLY A 230 4.92 0.21 -10.22
N GLY A 231 4.54 1.20 -9.43
CA GLY A 231 3.85 2.41 -9.90
C GLY A 231 4.49 3.64 -9.28
N PHE A 232 4.52 4.75 -10.01
CA PHE A 232 5.10 5.98 -9.51
C PHE A 232 4.41 7.22 -10.10
N ILE A 233 4.67 8.35 -9.47
CA ILE A 233 4.14 9.66 -9.85
C ILE A 233 5.32 10.62 -9.91
N ALA A 234 5.36 11.46 -10.94
CA ALA A 234 6.38 12.49 -11.05
C ALA A 234 6.30 13.44 -9.83
N PRO A 235 7.43 13.69 -9.14
CA PRO A 235 7.42 14.55 -7.96
C PRO A 235 7.15 16.00 -8.37
N ASP A 236 6.30 16.66 -7.60
CA ASP A 236 5.88 18.04 -7.78
C ASP A 236 5.84 18.78 -6.43
N GLU A 237 5.26 19.96 -6.41
CA GLU A 237 5.16 20.79 -5.23
C GLU A 237 4.45 20.08 -4.06
N VAL A 238 3.44 19.23 -4.33
CA VAL A 238 2.77 18.41 -3.30
C VAL A 238 3.77 17.44 -2.66
N THR A 239 4.61 16.80 -3.48
CA THR A 239 5.66 15.90 -3.01
C THR A 239 6.71 16.64 -2.20
N PHE A 240 7.17 17.81 -2.68
CA PHE A 240 8.21 18.58 -2.01
C PHE A 240 7.73 19.09 -0.66
N GLU A 241 6.50 19.62 -0.57
CA GLU A 241 5.94 20.08 0.70
C GLU A 241 5.75 18.94 1.70
N TYR A 242 5.34 17.76 1.22
CA TYR A 242 5.22 16.58 2.07
C TYR A 242 6.55 16.13 2.67
N ILE A 243 7.66 16.20 1.92
CA ILE A 243 9.00 15.77 2.35
C ILE A 243 9.68 16.83 3.22
N LYS A 244 9.39 18.12 2.99
CA LYS A 244 10.06 19.23 3.62
C LYS A 244 10.02 19.14 5.14
N GLY A 245 11.22 19.27 5.77
CA GLY A 245 11.35 19.25 7.22
C GLY A 245 11.27 17.85 7.86
N ARG A 246 11.08 16.79 7.09
CA ARG A 246 11.13 15.41 7.61
C ARG A 246 12.52 15.12 8.16
N GLU A 247 12.58 14.20 9.12
CA GLU A 247 13.80 13.91 9.89
C GLU A 247 15.01 13.55 9.02
N TYR A 248 14.79 12.68 8.03
CA TYR A 248 15.82 12.17 7.12
C TYR A 248 15.84 12.88 5.75
N ALA A 249 15.01 13.89 5.56
CA ALA A 249 15.04 14.71 4.36
C ALA A 249 16.27 15.63 4.34
N PRO A 250 16.79 16.01 3.16
CA PRO A 250 17.83 17.02 3.04
C PRO A 250 17.44 18.33 3.72
N LYS A 251 18.43 19.08 4.22
CA LYS A 251 18.21 20.33 4.94
C LYS A 251 19.09 21.45 4.39
N GLY A 252 18.66 22.71 4.57
CA GLY A 252 19.43 23.88 4.15
C GLY A 252 19.75 23.83 2.65
N GLU A 253 21.00 24.12 2.29
CA GLU A 253 21.47 24.13 0.88
C GLU A 253 21.30 22.78 0.17
N ASP A 254 21.38 21.64 0.90
CA ASP A 254 21.18 20.32 0.30
C ASP A 254 19.72 20.10 -0.07
N TRP A 255 18.78 20.71 0.65
CA TRP A 255 17.38 20.75 0.25
C TRP A 255 17.17 21.49 -1.07
N ASP A 256 17.77 22.66 -1.21
CA ASP A 256 17.62 23.46 -2.43
C ASP A 256 18.21 22.76 -3.66
N LYS A 257 19.38 22.11 -3.50
CA LYS A 257 20.00 21.26 -4.52
C LYS A 257 19.11 20.07 -4.88
N ALA A 258 18.56 19.40 -3.86
CA ALA A 258 17.66 18.24 -4.05
C ALA A 258 16.39 18.64 -4.81
N VAL A 259 15.71 19.71 -4.42
CA VAL A 259 14.51 20.19 -5.10
C VAL A 259 14.82 20.59 -6.55
N THR A 260 15.97 21.25 -6.79
CA THR A 260 16.40 21.59 -8.14
C THR A 260 16.55 20.34 -9.01
N TYR A 261 17.14 19.28 -8.48
CA TYR A 261 17.24 17.99 -9.16
C TYR A 261 15.86 17.32 -9.32
N TRP A 262 15.06 17.26 -8.27
CA TRP A 262 13.75 16.60 -8.29
C TRP A 262 12.79 17.21 -9.32
N LYS A 263 12.84 18.53 -9.55
CA LYS A 263 12.07 19.21 -10.60
C LYS A 263 12.40 18.74 -12.02
N THR A 264 13.54 18.08 -12.22
CA THR A 264 13.92 17.48 -13.51
C THR A 264 13.31 16.07 -13.69
N LEU A 265 12.80 15.47 -12.60
CA LEU A 265 12.25 14.11 -12.56
C LEU A 265 10.80 14.11 -13.02
N LYS A 266 10.60 14.31 -14.30
CA LYS A 266 9.31 14.18 -15.00
C LYS A 266 9.56 13.65 -16.40
N SER A 267 8.60 12.95 -16.97
CA SER A 267 8.63 12.53 -18.37
C SER A 267 8.61 13.74 -19.27
N GLY A 268 9.37 13.69 -20.37
CA GLY A 268 9.35 14.74 -21.39
C GLY A 268 7.99 14.82 -22.10
N GLU A 269 7.69 15.94 -22.73
CA GLU A 269 6.43 16.12 -23.47
C GLU A 269 6.32 15.16 -24.67
N ASP A 270 7.45 14.79 -25.26
CA ASP A 270 7.59 13.84 -26.36
C ASP A 270 8.06 12.44 -25.91
N ALA A 271 7.96 12.14 -24.63
CA ALA A 271 8.30 10.82 -24.10
C ALA A 271 7.33 9.76 -24.67
N VAL A 272 7.89 8.63 -25.10
CA VAL A 272 7.13 7.52 -25.66
C VAL A 272 7.03 6.40 -24.63
N PHE A 273 5.81 5.96 -24.36
CA PHE A 273 5.52 4.83 -23.50
C PHE A 273 5.20 3.60 -24.34
N ASP A 274 5.56 2.39 -23.85
CA ASP A 274 5.17 1.15 -24.52
C ASP A 274 3.65 0.94 -24.52
N LYS A 275 2.95 1.52 -23.52
CA LYS A 275 1.50 1.53 -23.45
C LYS A 275 1.02 2.80 -22.75
N GLU A 276 -0.02 3.42 -23.28
CA GLU A 276 -0.66 4.59 -22.67
C GLU A 276 -2.17 4.40 -22.63
N LEU A 277 -2.79 4.73 -21.50
CA LEU A 277 -4.21 4.61 -21.25
C LEU A 277 -4.74 5.89 -20.61
N THR A 278 -5.98 6.25 -20.93
CA THR A 278 -6.66 7.41 -20.34
C THR A 278 -8.04 7.01 -19.84
N PHE A 279 -8.35 7.42 -18.62
CA PHE A 279 -9.63 7.19 -17.95
C PHE A 279 -10.24 8.52 -17.53
N ASN A 280 -11.57 8.59 -17.47
CA ASN A 280 -12.30 9.78 -17.05
C ASN A 280 -12.76 9.61 -15.60
N ALA A 281 -12.49 10.61 -14.77
CA ALA A 281 -12.94 10.64 -13.37
C ALA A 281 -14.47 10.59 -13.21
N ALA A 282 -15.20 11.08 -14.22
CA ALA A 282 -16.67 11.02 -14.21
C ALA A 282 -17.26 9.60 -14.22
N ASP A 283 -16.46 8.63 -14.66
CA ASP A 283 -16.85 7.19 -14.67
C ASP A 283 -16.60 6.50 -13.33
N ILE A 284 -16.04 7.23 -12.35
CA ILE A 284 -15.62 6.68 -11.07
C ILE A 284 -16.59 7.12 -9.97
N GLU A 285 -17.30 6.17 -9.39
CA GLU A 285 -18.07 6.33 -8.15
C GLU A 285 -17.37 5.59 -6.99
N PRO A 286 -17.81 5.74 -5.72
CA PRO A 286 -17.34 4.89 -4.62
C PRO A 286 -17.43 3.42 -5.00
N ARG A 287 -16.37 2.65 -4.74
CA ARG A 287 -16.23 1.28 -5.25
C ARG A 287 -16.07 0.25 -4.16
N ILE A 288 -16.53 -0.95 -4.47
CA ILE A 288 -16.38 -2.14 -3.61
C ILE A 288 -16.00 -3.35 -4.47
N THR A 289 -15.35 -4.34 -3.87
CA THR A 289 -15.14 -5.64 -4.52
C THR A 289 -16.29 -6.60 -4.18
N TYR A 290 -16.59 -7.50 -5.12
CA TYR A 290 -17.63 -8.53 -4.97
C TYR A 290 -17.07 -9.96 -4.97
N GLY A 291 -15.79 -10.13 -5.27
CA GLY A 291 -15.15 -11.44 -5.39
C GLY A 291 -13.86 -11.54 -4.58
N THR A 292 -13.02 -12.50 -4.95
CA THR A 292 -11.81 -12.90 -4.21
C THR A 292 -10.51 -12.33 -4.78
N ASN A 293 -10.58 -11.29 -5.59
CA ASN A 293 -9.43 -10.51 -6.02
C ASN A 293 -9.82 -9.04 -6.28
N PRO A 294 -8.85 -8.09 -6.25
CA PRO A 294 -9.15 -6.66 -6.40
C PRO A 294 -9.71 -6.26 -7.78
N GLY A 295 -9.48 -7.06 -8.82
CA GLY A 295 -10.04 -6.83 -10.16
C GLY A 295 -11.54 -7.13 -10.25
N MET A 296 -12.10 -7.86 -9.28
CA MET A 296 -13.55 -8.10 -9.18
C MET A 296 -14.23 -6.96 -8.44
N GLY A 297 -14.17 -5.74 -9.01
CA GLY A 297 -14.70 -4.51 -8.45
C GLY A 297 -15.88 -3.95 -9.24
N ILE A 298 -16.84 -3.35 -8.51
CA ILE A 298 -18.01 -2.64 -9.05
C ILE A 298 -18.18 -1.27 -8.37
N GLY A 299 -18.90 -0.37 -9.03
CA GLY A 299 -19.44 0.80 -8.38
C GLY A 299 -20.42 0.42 -7.27
N ILE A 300 -20.47 1.21 -6.22
CA ILE A 300 -21.28 0.87 -5.04
C ILE A 300 -22.77 0.81 -5.35
N THR A 301 -23.23 1.48 -6.39
CA THR A 301 -24.63 1.47 -6.86
C THR A 301 -24.92 0.39 -7.88
N GLU A 302 -23.88 -0.24 -8.43
CA GLU A 302 -23.98 -1.30 -9.42
C GLU A 302 -24.38 -2.65 -8.80
N SER A 303 -24.67 -3.61 -9.65
CA SER A 303 -24.91 -5.01 -9.27
C SER A 303 -23.71 -5.87 -9.62
N VAL A 304 -23.52 -6.95 -8.88
CA VAL A 304 -22.60 -8.03 -9.26
C VAL A 304 -22.90 -8.45 -10.70
N PRO A 305 -21.91 -8.59 -11.61
CA PRO A 305 -22.14 -8.92 -13.00
C PRO A 305 -23.04 -10.15 -13.18
N ALA A 306 -23.97 -10.11 -14.13
CA ALA A 306 -24.78 -11.27 -14.45
C ALA A 306 -23.89 -12.34 -15.14
N ILE A 307 -24.20 -13.61 -14.96
CA ILE A 307 -23.35 -14.73 -15.44
C ILE A 307 -23.14 -14.72 -16.96
N ASP A 308 -24.13 -14.26 -17.72
CA ASP A 308 -24.10 -14.14 -19.19
C ASP A 308 -23.14 -13.04 -19.67
N THR A 309 -22.85 -12.02 -18.83
CA THR A 309 -21.88 -10.96 -19.14
C THR A 309 -20.42 -11.41 -18.90
N VAL A 310 -20.23 -12.53 -18.19
CA VAL A 310 -18.89 -13.05 -17.88
C VAL A 310 -18.42 -13.97 -19.03
N PRO A 311 -17.21 -13.75 -19.59
CA PRO A 311 -16.64 -14.63 -20.61
C PRO A 311 -16.65 -16.10 -20.15
N GLU A 312 -17.01 -17.01 -21.06
CA GLU A 312 -17.20 -18.44 -20.75
C GLU A 312 -15.99 -19.05 -20.01
N ALA A 313 -14.78 -18.75 -20.47
CA ALA A 313 -13.54 -19.22 -19.86
C ALA A 313 -13.35 -18.78 -18.40
N GLY A 314 -13.99 -17.67 -17.97
CA GLY A 314 -13.90 -17.11 -16.61
C GLY A 314 -15.03 -17.54 -15.68
N ARG A 315 -16.12 -18.13 -16.19
CA ARG A 315 -17.35 -18.39 -15.42
C ARG A 315 -17.16 -19.30 -14.23
N VAL A 316 -16.34 -20.34 -14.35
CA VAL A 316 -16.06 -21.28 -13.25
C VAL A 316 -15.36 -20.56 -12.08
N SER A 317 -14.31 -19.80 -12.37
CA SER A 317 -13.60 -19.02 -11.34
C SER A 317 -14.48 -17.93 -10.73
N TYR A 318 -15.29 -17.26 -11.56
CA TYR A 318 -16.26 -16.26 -11.13
C TYR A 318 -17.27 -16.83 -10.14
N LEU A 319 -17.93 -17.95 -10.48
CA LEU A 319 -18.91 -18.59 -9.61
C LEU A 319 -18.28 -19.10 -8.32
N LYS A 320 -17.06 -19.67 -8.37
CA LYS A 320 -16.32 -20.08 -7.17
C LYS A 320 -16.04 -18.89 -6.25
N SER A 321 -15.66 -17.74 -6.80
CA SER A 321 -15.43 -16.52 -6.03
C SER A 321 -16.70 -16.02 -5.35
N LEU A 322 -17.82 -16.03 -6.05
CA LEU A 322 -19.12 -15.62 -5.49
C LEU A 322 -19.61 -16.58 -4.40
N ASP A 323 -19.46 -17.88 -4.61
CA ASP A 323 -19.81 -18.90 -3.61
C ASP A 323 -19.03 -18.69 -2.33
N TYR A 324 -17.71 -18.46 -2.42
CA TYR A 324 -16.88 -18.12 -1.27
C TYR A 324 -17.36 -16.85 -0.57
N MET A 325 -17.68 -15.79 -1.32
CA MET A 325 -18.16 -14.52 -0.79
C MET A 325 -19.60 -14.58 -0.26
N GLY A 326 -20.37 -15.59 -0.65
CA GLY A 326 -21.78 -15.72 -0.33
C GLY A 326 -22.66 -14.72 -1.10
N PHE A 327 -22.25 -14.35 -2.31
CA PHE A 327 -22.98 -13.45 -3.21
C PHE A 327 -23.54 -14.20 -4.42
N GLN A 328 -24.48 -13.56 -5.14
CA GLN A 328 -25.11 -14.13 -6.32
C GLN A 328 -24.89 -13.24 -7.57
N PRO A 329 -24.81 -13.82 -8.78
CA PRO A 329 -24.83 -13.05 -10.01
C PRO A 329 -26.04 -12.11 -10.09
N GLY A 330 -25.84 -10.86 -10.50
CA GLY A 330 -26.90 -9.85 -10.63
C GLY A 330 -27.36 -9.21 -9.32
N GLU A 331 -26.81 -9.62 -8.17
CA GLU A 331 -27.20 -9.13 -6.85
C GLU A 331 -26.65 -7.72 -6.60
N LYS A 332 -27.43 -6.88 -5.88
CA LYS A 332 -26.93 -5.61 -5.30
C LYS A 332 -26.31 -5.88 -3.94
N LEU A 333 -25.13 -5.30 -3.71
CA LEU A 333 -24.44 -5.45 -2.44
C LEU A 333 -24.83 -4.37 -1.42
N LEU A 334 -25.40 -3.24 -1.85
CA LEU A 334 -25.96 -2.24 -0.94
C LEU A 334 -26.99 -2.88 0.00
N GLY A 335 -26.88 -2.58 1.29
CA GLY A 335 -27.76 -3.14 2.33
C GLY A 335 -27.36 -4.52 2.85
N LYS A 336 -26.32 -5.16 2.32
CA LYS A 336 -25.79 -6.42 2.87
C LYS A 336 -25.21 -6.21 4.27
N PRO A 337 -25.56 -7.05 5.27
CA PRO A 337 -25.00 -6.98 6.62
C PRO A 337 -23.47 -7.13 6.61
N VAL A 338 -22.81 -6.36 7.48
CA VAL A 338 -21.36 -6.36 7.67
C VAL A 338 -21.07 -6.74 9.12
N ASP A 339 -20.18 -7.70 9.31
CA ASP A 339 -19.76 -8.14 10.64
C ASP A 339 -18.52 -7.37 11.15
N TYR A 340 -17.59 -7.07 10.24
CA TYR A 340 -16.30 -6.43 10.55
C TYR A 340 -16.04 -5.23 9.65
N VAL A 341 -15.37 -4.23 10.23
CA VAL A 341 -14.79 -3.10 9.48
C VAL A 341 -13.33 -2.96 9.86
N PHE A 342 -12.47 -2.86 8.85
CA PHE A 342 -11.05 -2.64 9.03
C PHE A 342 -10.59 -1.36 8.31
N LEU A 343 -10.07 -0.41 9.09
CA LEU A 343 -9.35 0.78 8.60
C LEU A 343 -7.88 0.64 8.98
N GLY A 344 -6.99 0.62 8.00
CA GLY A 344 -5.55 0.46 8.23
C GLY A 344 -4.80 -0.02 7.01
N ALA A 345 -3.72 -0.74 7.24
CA ALA A 345 -2.75 -1.24 6.26
C ALA A 345 -1.84 -0.14 5.65
N CYS A 346 -0.83 -0.58 4.89
CA CYS A 346 0.02 0.34 4.15
C CYS A 346 -0.73 1.13 3.07
N THR A 347 -1.91 0.67 2.66
CA THR A 347 -2.81 1.38 1.74
C THR A 347 -3.46 2.60 2.37
N ASN A 348 -4.17 2.41 3.50
CA ASN A 348 -5.05 3.41 4.11
C ASN A 348 -4.90 3.46 5.65
N GLY A 349 -3.68 3.48 6.13
CA GLY A 349 -3.35 3.66 7.54
C GLY A 349 -2.70 5.01 7.86
N ARG A 350 -2.90 6.05 7.03
CA ARG A 350 -2.34 7.39 7.20
C ARG A 350 -3.36 8.37 7.77
N ILE A 351 -2.90 9.52 8.25
CA ILE A 351 -3.77 10.46 8.96
C ILE A 351 -4.98 10.92 8.13
N GLU A 352 -4.84 11.08 6.82
CA GLU A 352 -5.95 11.45 5.93
C GLU A 352 -7.06 10.41 5.90
N ASP A 353 -6.72 9.13 5.97
CA ASP A 353 -7.68 8.04 6.01
C ASP A 353 -8.53 8.10 7.28
N PHE A 354 -7.90 8.42 8.42
CA PHE A 354 -8.59 8.61 9.71
C PHE A 354 -9.44 9.88 9.72
N ARG A 355 -8.99 10.97 9.08
CA ARG A 355 -9.80 12.18 8.90
C ARG A 355 -11.02 11.91 8.03
N ALA A 356 -10.86 11.18 6.93
CA ALA A 356 -11.95 10.77 6.05
C ALA A 356 -12.96 9.88 6.81
N PHE A 357 -12.50 8.88 7.54
CA PHE A 357 -13.33 8.02 8.38
C PHE A 357 -14.07 8.85 9.44
N ALA A 358 -13.37 9.74 10.15
CA ALA A 358 -13.95 10.61 11.18
C ALA A 358 -15.04 11.54 10.63
N SER A 359 -14.92 12.00 9.38
CA SER A 359 -15.91 12.88 8.75
C SER A 359 -17.30 12.22 8.63
N ILE A 360 -17.35 10.90 8.52
CA ILE A 360 -18.60 10.12 8.46
C ILE A 360 -19.08 9.77 9.87
N VAL A 361 -18.19 9.38 10.78
CA VAL A 361 -18.62 8.82 12.09
C VAL A 361 -18.88 9.88 13.15
N LYS A 362 -18.39 11.11 12.98
CA LYS A 362 -18.58 12.21 13.94
C LYS A 362 -20.06 12.48 14.19
N GLY A 363 -20.45 12.44 15.48
CA GLY A 363 -21.84 12.61 15.90
C GLY A 363 -22.76 11.41 15.65
N ARG A 364 -22.19 10.27 15.22
CA ARG A 364 -22.91 9.01 15.02
C ARG A 364 -22.36 7.92 15.92
N LYS A 365 -23.04 6.78 15.98
CA LYS A 365 -22.59 5.60 16.69
C LYS A 365 -22.32 4.47 15.71
N LYS A 366 -21.33 3.68 16.01
CA LYS A 366 -21.07 2.40 15.34
C LYS A 366 -22.26 1.46 15.57
N ALA A 367 -22.64 0.70 14.56
CA ALA A 367 -23.66 -0.33 14.71
C ALA A 367 -23.20 -1.39 15.74
N ASP A 368 -24.06 -1.77 16.68
CA ASP A 368 -23.70 -2.57 17.86
C ASP A 368 -23.08 -3.93 17.51
N HIS A 369 -23.56 -4.56 16.42
CA HIS A 369 -23.08 -5.88 15.99
C HIS A 369 -21.77 -5.82 15.19
N VAL A 370 -21.32 -4.64 14.76
CA VAL A 370 -20.08 -4.51 13.96
C VAL A 370 -18.87 -4.44 14.87
N VAL A 371 -17.90 -5.28 14.60
CA VAL A 371 -16.55 -5.16 15.17
C VAL A 371 -15.70 -4.30 14.24
N ALA A 372 -15.13 -3.22 14.75
CA ALA A 372 -14.33 -2.32 13.93
C ALA A 372 -12.92 -2.15 14.50
N TRP A 373 -11.92 -2.35 13.62
CA TRP A 373 -10.52 -2.18 13.95
C TRP A 373 -9.95 -0.98 13.19
N LEU A 374 -9.55 0.04 13.95
CA LEU A 374 -8.92 1.27 13.46
C LEU A 374 -7.43 1.18 13.81
N VAL A 375 -6.58 0.89 12.81
CA VAL A 375 -5.17 0.56 13.01
C VAL A 375 -4.28 1.60 12.31
N PRO A 376 -3.64 2.52 13.06
CA PRO A 376 -2.68 3.47 12.48
C PRO A 376 -1.51 2.74 11.81
N GLY A 377 -1.00 3.31 10.74
CA GLY A 377 0.14 2.73 10.04
C GLY A 377 1.48 2.94 10.73
N SER A 378 1.57 3.90 11.68
CA SER A 378 2.78 4.20 12.44
C SER A 378 2.44 4.88 13.77
N TRP A 379 3.41 4.92 14.69
CA TRP A 379 3.28 5.71 15.92
C TRP A 379 3.11 7.21 15.62
N MET A 380 3.73 7.72 14.57
CA MET A 380 3.55 9.12 14.15
C MET A 380 2.09 9.40 13.76
N VAL A 381 1.45 8.51 13.03
CA VAL A 381 0.01 8.62 12.70
C VAL A 381 -0.85 8.52 13.96
N ALA A 382 -0.53 7.59 14.87
CA ALA A 382 -1.24 7.47 16.15
C ALA A 382 -1.16 8.76 16.99
N ASP A 383 0.00 9.41 17.02
CA ASP A 383 0.20 10.68 17.69
C ASP A 383 -0.56 11.83 17.00
N GLN A 384 -0.59 11.86 15.67
CA GLN A 384 -1.39 12.82 14.92
C GLN A 384 -2.90 12.67 15.18
N ILE A 385 -3.41 11.44 15.23
CA ILE A 385 -4.82 11.15 15.58
C ILE A 385 -5.17 11.77 16.94
N LYS A 386 -4.31 11.61 17.94
CA LYS A 386 -4.49 12.19 19.27
C LYS A 386 -4.37 13.73 19.26
N ALA A 387 -3.36 14.25 18.58
CA ALA A 387 -3.12 15.70 18.50
C ALA A 387 -4.29 16.43 17.83
N GLU A 388 -4.98 15.80 16.88
CA GLU A 388 -6.16 16.34 16.22
C GLU A 388 -7.48 16.05 16.95
N GLY A 389 -7.43 15.29 18.05
CA GLY A 389 -8.62 14.90 18.83
C GLY A 389 -9.53 13.89 18.13
N LEU A 390 -9.02 13.21 17.09
CA LEU A 390 -9.79 12.20 16.35
C LEU A 390 -10.03 10.94 17.20
N ASP A 391 -9.14 10.64 18.13
CA ASP A 391 -9.30 9.57 19.11
C ASP A 391 -10.60 9.72 19.92
N LYS A 392 -10.92 10.94 20.36
CA LYS A 392 -12.17 11.25 21.07
C LYS A 392 -13.38 11.09 20.16
N VAL A 393 -13.30 11.51 18.90
CA VAL A 393 -14.38 11.30 17.93
C VAL A 393 -14.66 9.81 17.75
N PHE A 394 -13.62 8.98 17.67
CA PHE A 394 -13.75 7.53 17.54
C PHE A 394 -14.31 6.90 18.81
N GLU A 395 -13.80 7.27 19.97
CA GLU A 395 -14.31 6.79 21.26
C GLU A 395 -15.79 7.14 21.46
N GLU A 396 -16.17 8.39 21.22
CA GLU A 396 -17.56 8.84 21.27
C GLU A 396 -18.46 8.06 20.31
N ALA A 397 -17.96 7.69 19.14
CA ALA A 397 -18.69 6.88 18.17
C ALA A 397 -18.70 5.38 18.50
N GLY A 398 -17.98 4.93 19.53
CA GLY A 398 -17.94 3.54 19.99
C GLY A 398 -16.86 2.70 19.29
N PHE A 399 -15.81 3.33 18.78
CA PHE A 399 -14.66 2.67 18.20
C PHE A 399 -13.49 2.64 19.17
N ALA A 400 -12.69 1.57 19.11
CA ALA A 400 -11.39 1.48 19.77
C ALA A 400 -10.26 1.66 18.76
N LEU A 401 -9.37 2.62 19.02
CA LEU A 401 -8.13 2.79 18.27
C LEU A 401 -7.14 1.72 18.71
N ARG A 402 -6.52 1.05 17.75
CA ARG A 402 -5.46 0.06 18.00
C ARG A 402 -4.07 0.68 17.91
N GLN A 403 -3.05 -0.09 18.29
CA GLN A 403 -1.65 0.27 18.11
C GLN A 403 -1.19 -0.03 16.67
N PRO A 404 -0.12 0.65 16.18
CA PRO A 404 0.32 0.53 14.80
C PRO A 404 0.78 -0.88 14.40
N GLY A 405 0.46 -1.30 13.18
CA GLY A 405 0.87 -2.59 12.59
C GLY A 405 0.03 -2.96 11.37
N CYS A 406 0.37 -4.07 10.72
CA CYS A 406 -0.37 -4.58 9.56
C CYS A 406 -1.72 -5.20 9.93
N SER A 407 -1.86 -5.75 11.15
CA SER A 407 -3.14 -6.28 11.66
C SER A 407 -3.81 -7.27 10.70
N ALA A 408 -5.14 -7.18 10.57
CA ALA A 408 -5.92 -8.03 9.68
C ALA A 408 -5.64 -7.81 8.18
N CYS A 409 -4.81 -6.87 7.77
CA CYS A 409 -4.43 -6.78 6.36
C CYS A 409 -3.81 -8.09 5.83
N LEU A 410 -3.04 -8.78 6.66
CA LEU A 410 -2.41 -10.07 6.36
C LEU A 410 -2.80 -11.17 7.35
N ALA A 411 -3.29 -10.80 8.53
CA ALA A 411 -3.70 -11.72 9.61
C ALA A 411 -2.57 -12.69 10.05
N MET A 412 -1.33 -12.22 10.05
CA MET A 412 -0.18 -12.99 10.56
C MET A 412 -0.06 -12.93 12.07
N ASN A 413 -0.66 -11.92 12.72
CA ASN A 413 -0.81 -11.79 14.16
C ASN A 413 -2.17 -12.32 14.62
N ASP A 414 -2.59 -11.99 15.86
CA ASP A 414 -3.86 -12.45 16.45
C ASP A 414 -5.09 -11.75 15.89
N ASP A 415 -4.92 -10.71 15.09
CA ASP A 415 -6.02 -9.97 14.44
C ASP A 415 -6.58 -10.75 13.24
N LYS A 416 -7.36 -11.80 13.54
CA LYS A 416 -7.98 -12.67 12.54
C LYS A 416 -9.49 -12.52 12.56
N ILE A 417 -10.08 -12.34 11.39
CA ILE A 417 -11.53 -12.33 11.22
C ILE A 417 -12.02 -13.78 11.18
N PRO A 418 -13.06 -14.14 11.98
CA PRO A 418 -13.57 -15.51 12.02
C PRO A 418 -14.17 -15.96 10.67
N ALA A 419 -14.15 -17.27 10.42
CA ALA A 419 -14.72 -17.89 9.23
C ALA A 419 -16.19 -17.50 9.02
N GLY A 420 -16.57 -17.26 7.78
CA GLY A 420 -17.94 -16.91 7.39
C GLY A 420 -18.35 -15.46 7.65
N LYS A 421 -17.53 -14.67 8.37
CA LYS A 421 -17.79 -13.26 8.65
C LYS A 421 -17.44 -12.38 7.45
N LEU A 422 -18.27 -11.37 7.20
CA LEU A 422 -18.05 -10.38 6.13
C LEU A 422 -17.38 -9.12 6.68
N SER A 423 -16.26 -8.76 6.08
CA SER A 423 -15.51 -7.55 6.40
C SER A 423 -15.57 -6.53 5.27
N VAL A 424 -15.80 -5.26 5.58
CA VAL A 424 -15.48 -4.13 4.71
C VAL A 424 -14.13 -3.56 5.13
N SER A 425 -13.17 -3.56 4.21
CA SER A 425 -11.76 -3.38 4.53
C SER A 425 -11.05 -2.40 3.60
N THR A 426 -10.21 -1.56 4.17
CA THR A 426 -9.31 -0.69 3.40
C THR A 426 -7.98 -1.36 3.04
N SER A 427 -7.80 -2.64 3.34
CA SER A 427 -6.61 -3.42 2.97
C SER A 427 -6.41 -3.48 1.44
N ASN A 428 -5.33 -4.09 1.00
CA ASN A 428 -4.94 -4.11 -0.40
C ASN A 428 -5.36 -5.38 -1.14
N ARG A 429 -5.58 -6.48 -0.43
CA ARG A 429 -5.93 -7.80 -1.00
C ARG A 429 -7.11 -8.45 -0.29
N ASN A 430 -7.87 -9.24 -1.04
CA ASN A 430 -9.06 -9.93 -0.54
C ASN A 430 -9.19 -11.38 -1.04
N PHE A 431 -8.08 -12.05 -1.34
CA PHE A 431 -8.14 -13.46 -1.68
C PHE A 431 -8.66 -14.30 -0.51
N GLU A 432 -9.12 -15.51 -0.80
CA GLU A 432 -9.69 -16.44 0.18
C GLU A 432 -8.79 -16.58 1.43
N GLY A 433 -9.34 -16.29 2.61
CA GLY A 433 -8.62 -16.40 3.88
C GLY A 433 -7.63 -15.28 4.19
N ARG A 434 -7.53 -14.20 3.40
CA ARG A 434 -6.55 -13.11 3.60
C ARG A 434 -6.61 -12.48 4.98
N GLN A 435 -7.80 -12.24 5.51
CA GLN A 435 -8.01 -11.63 6.84
C GLN A 435 -8.29 -12.66 7.94
N GLY A 436 -8.11 -13.92 7.65
CA GLY A 436 -8.34 -15.07 8.53
C GLY A 436 -8.96 -16.24 7.76
N PRO A 437 -8.71 -17.49 8.17
CA PRO A 437 -9.25 -18.66 7.47
C PRO A 437 -10.77 -18.59 7.31
N GLY A 438 -11.26 -18.63 6.07
CA GLY A 438 -12.70 -18.54 5.75
C GLY A 438 -13.34 -17.16 5.92
N ALA A 439 -12.56 -16.11 6.23
CA ALA A 439 -13.04 -14.73 6.27
C ALA A 439 -13.34 -14.21 4.87
N ARG A 440 -14.40 -13.42 4.74
CA ARG A 440 -14.85 -12.80 3.48
C ARG A 440 -14.53 -11.32 3.50
N THR A 441 -13.84 -10.81 2.49
CA THR A 441 -13.36 -9.42 2.48
C THR A 441 -13.84 -8.66 1.25
N VAL A 442 -14.57 -7.58 1.50
CA VAL A 442 -14.91 -6.54 0.53
C VAL A 442 -13.90 -5.41 0.66
N LEU A 443 -13.11 -5.14 -0.36
CA LEU A 443 -12.23 -3.97 -0.39
C LEU A 443 -13.04 -2.71 -0.67
N ALA A 444 -12.74 -1.64 0.07
CA ALA A 444 -13.42 -0.37 -0.03
C ALA A 444 -12.54 0.81 0.41
N SER A 445 -12.99 2.02 0.15
CA SER A 445 -12.35 3.25 0.65
C SER A 445 -12.65 3.49 2.14
N PRO A 446 -11.87 4.35 2.83
CA PRO A 446 -12.14 4.76 4.21
C PRO A 446 -13.55 5.31 4.42
N LEU A 447 -14.10 6.04 3.45
CA LEU A 447 -15.45 6.59 3.51
C LEU A 447 -16.53 5.49 3.49
N VAL A 448 -16.39 4.52 2.58
CA VAL A 448 -17.30 3.36 2.50
C VAL A 448 -17.20 2.50 3.76
N ALA A 449 -15.98 2.28 4.26
CA ALA A 449 -15.75 1.54 5.50
C ALA A 449 -16.42 2.23 6.69
N ALA A 450 -16.29 3.55 6.81
CA ALA A 450 -16.95 4.34 7.85
C ALA A 450 -18.48 4.26 7.76
N ALA A 451 -19.03 4.41 6.55
CA ALA A 451 -20.46 4.29 6.33
C ALA A 451 -20.99 2.91 6.73
N ALA A 452 -20.27 1.84 6.34
CA ALA A 452 -20.61 0.47 6.72
C ALA A 452 -20.54 0.26 8.25
N ALA A 453 -19.55 0.85 8.92
CA ALA A 453 -19.41 0.73 10.36
C ALA A 453 -20.58 1.36 11.14
N VAL A 454 -21.09 2.51 10.66
CA VAL A 454 -22.19 3.24 11.29
C VAL A 454 -23.53 2.55 11.04
N THR A 455 -23.79 2.11 9.80
CA THR A 455 -25.08 1.54 9.42
C THR A 455 -25.20 0.05 9.66
N GLY A 456 -24.08 -0.66 9.80
CA GLY A 456 -24.03 -2.12 9.94
C GLY A 456 -24.23 -2.88 8.63
N VAL A 457 -24.31 -2.18 7.49
CA VAL A 457 -24.51 -2.75 6.16
C VAL A 457 -23.61 -2.05 5.14
N ILE A 458 -23.37 -2.68 3.98
CA ILE A 458 -22.69 -2.00 2.87
C ILE A 458 -23.52 -0.78 2.47
N THR A 459 -22.93 0.40 2.57
CA THR A 459 -23.64 1.69 2.41
C THR A 459 -22.88 2.66 1.54
N ASP A 460 -23.58 3.34 0.66
CA ASP A 460 -23.02 4.45 -0.11
C ASP A 460 -22.67 5.61 0.82
N PRO A 461 -21.41 6.00 0.96
CA PRO A 461 -20.99 7.03 1.89
C PRO A 461 -21.61 8.41 1.57
N ARG A 462 -21.99 8.65 0.30
CA ARG A 462 -22.61 9.90 -0.14
C ARG A 462 -23.94 10.20 0.57
N THR A 463 -24.60 9.17 1.07
CA THR A 463 -25.86 9.30 1.85
C THR A 463 -25.63 9.81 3.27
N LEU A 464 -24.40 9.80 3.77
CA LEU A 464 -24.04 10.23 5.12
C LEU A 464 -23.15 11.49 5.15
N MET A 465 -22.81 12.05 3.97
CA MET A 465 -21.96 13.23 3.82
C MET A 465 -22.74 14.53 3.79
#